data_1114cefe8409a92e089cb73ea35cdabc
#
_entry.id   1114cefe8409a92e089cb73ea35cdabc
#
_cell.length_a   1.000
_cell.length_b   1.000
_cell.length_c   1.000
_cell.angle_alpha   90.00
_cell.angle_beta   90.00
_cell.angle_gamma   90.00
#
_symmetry.space_group_name_H-M   'P 1'
#
loop_
_entity.id
_entity.type
_entity.pdbx_description
1 polymer ?
#
loop_
_entity_poly.entity_id
_entity_poly.type
_entity_poly.pdbx_seq_one_letter_code
_entity_poly.pdbx_strand_id
1 'polypeptide(L)'
;RFALYGLVLAVGALVGLEVPLVMRILRRNVRLRELVSQVLTFDYLGALAVSLAFPLLLAPHLGLVRTGLLFGLMNALVALWALWLFRHELRRRGAHLAACLGVLAVLAVAFALAERVTTLAEDHLYADRAVITETTPYQRIVVTHHPGEGRAGYRLFLNGNLQFAERDEYRYHEALVHPAMSAFGAPRQVAVLGGGDGMAVREILKYPSVEQVTLVELDPAMTRLFTQQPALAALNGHSLSSPRVRIVNQDAFTWLQQTTQTFDVMVVDFPDPTNFNVGKLYTTSFYALLAERLSASGYAVVQTTSPLVARKSFWTVVQTIEAAGLRAVPYHANVPSFGEWGFVIASHRPWRWPASLPAGLRFLTLPSLPLLFDFPADMARVPAEVNRLSNQVLVQTYETEWGRIK
;
A
#
# COMPACT_ATOMS: atom_id res chain seq x y z
N ARG A 1 22.03 -12.12 -2.31
CA ARG A 1 21.37 -13.22 -1.54
C ARG A 1 22.32 -13.80 -0.50
N PHE A 2 23.56 -14.20 -0.84
CA PHE A 2 24.52 -14.77 0.13
C PHE A 2 24.86 -13.82 1.31
N ALA A 3 25.07 -12.55 1.04
CA ALA A 3 25.31 -11.55 2.09
C ALA A 3 24.13 -11.42 3.07
N LEU A 4 22.88 -11.48 2.57
CA LEU A 4 21.68 -11.45 3.39
C LEU A 4 21.59 -12.68 4.30
N TYR A 5 21.79 -13.88 3.75
CA TYR A 5 21.78 -15.12 4.55
C TYR A 5 22.93 -15.13 5.58
N GLY A 6 24.12 -14.62 5.22
CA GLY A 6 25.23 -14.47 6.14
C GLY A 6 24.90 -13.53 7.30
N LEU A 7 24.24 -12.39 7.02
CA LEU A 7 23.79 -11.46 8.04
C LEU A 7 22.72 -12.09 8.97
N VAL A 8 21.72 -12.74 8.40
CA VAL A 8 20.67 -13.44 9.17
C VAL A 8 21.25 -14.51 10.08
N LEU A 9 22.20 -15.30 9.57
CA LEU A 9 22.91 -16.31 10.36
C LEU A 9 23.68 -15.69 11.53
N ALA A 10 24.43 -14.62 11.26
CA ALA A 10 25.22 -13.92 12.29
C ALA A 10 24.32 -13.34 13.39
N VAL A 11 23.23 -12.66 13.00
CA VAL A 11 22.25 -12.10 13.95
C VAL A 11 21.57 -13.21 14.74
N GLY A 12 21.12 -14.29 14.08
CA GLY A 12 20.49 -15.44 14.75
C GLY A 12 21.43 -16.14 15.74
N ALA A 13 22.71 -16.29 15.40
CA ALA A 13 23.71 -16.83 16.32
C ALA A 13 23.93 -15.94 17.55
N LEU A 14 24.02 -14.60 17.38
CA LEU A 14 24.17 -13.66 18.48
C LEU A 14 22.96 -13.67 19.42
N VAL A 15 21.75 -13.62 18.88
CA VAL A 15 20.49 -13.70 19.64
C VAL A 15 20.39 -15.04 20.39
N GLY A 16 20.74 -16.16 19.72
CA GLY A 16 20.74 -17.48 20.35
C GLY A 16 21.73 -17.63 21.52
N LEU A 17 22.79 -16.83 21.56
CA LEU A 17 23.79 -16.82 22.65
C LEU A 17 23.38 -15.96 23.84
N GLU A 18 22.46 -15.03 23.68
CA GLU A 18 22.10 -14.03 24.70
C GLU A 18 21.59 -14.71 25.98
N VAL A 19 20.52 -15.49 25.91
CA VAL A 19 19.92 -16.19 27.07
C VAL A 19 20.90 -17.11 27.78
N PRO A 20 21.68 -18.01 27.08
CA PRO A 20 22.69 -18.83 27.73
C PRO A 20 23.79 -18.03 28.43
N LEU A 21 24.23 -16.91 27.87
CA LEU A 21 25.25 -16.05 28.48
C LEU A 21 24.72 -15.37 29.74
N VAL A 22 23.53 -14.81 29.71
CA VAL A 22 22.87 -14.21 30.88
C VAL A 22 22.70 -15.24 31.99
N MET A 23 22.22 -16.44 31.65
CA MET A 23 22.09 -17.53 32.63
C MET A 23 23.44 -17.93 33.23
N ARG A 24 24.52 -17.97 32.42
CA ARG A 24 25.87 -18.31 32.89
C ARG A 24 26.42 -17.25 33.87
N ILE A 25 26.17 -15.97 33.62
CA ILE A 25 26.58 -14.86 34.48
C ILE A 25 25.83 -14.93 35.82
N LEU A 26 24.52 -15.09 35.80
CA LEU A 26 23.66 -15.05 36.98
C LEU A 26 23.72 -16.35 37.81
N ARG A 27 24.17 -17.46 37.26
CA ARG A 27 24.26 -18.78 37.94
C ARG A 27 25.08 -18.76 39.23
N ARG A 28 25.96 -17.81 39.40
CA ARG A 28 26.79 -17.67 40.61
C ARG A 28 25.98 -17.22 41.85
N ASN A 29 24.83 -16.57 41.67
CA ASN A 29 24.11 -15.87 42.72
C ASN A 29 22.68 -16.41 42.96
N VAL A 30 22.12 -17.25 42.06
CA VAL A 30 20.74 -17.71 42.12
C VAL A 30 20.66 -19.19 41.79
N ARG A 31 19.67 -19.91 42.41
CA ARG A 31 19.41 -21.32 42.10
C ARG A 31 18.98 -21.47 40.62
N LEU A 32 19.50 -22.47 39.93
CA LEU A 32 19.31 -22.66 38.48
C LEU A 32 17.83 -22.65 38.08
N ARG A 33 16.95 -23.28 38.87
CA ARG A 33 15.51 -23.38 38.57
C ARG A 33 14.82 -21.99 38.61
N GLU A 34 15.12 -21.18 39.60
CA GLU A 34 14.58 -19.83 39.74
C GLU A 34 15.13 -18.89 38.68
N LEU A 35 16.41 -19.04 38.38
CA LEU A 35 17.10 -18.27 37.33
C LEU A 35 16.48 -18.45 35.94
N VAL A 36 16.24 -19.71 35.53
CA VAL A 36 15.65 -20.01 34.23
C VAL A 36 14.24 -19.40 34.14
N SER A 37 13.44 -19.58 35.21
CA SER A 37 12.09 -19.00 35.22
C SER A 37 12.09 -17.48 35.13
N GLN A 38 12.96 -16.80 35.87
CA GLN A 38 13.05 -15.33 35.83
C GLN A 38 13.54 -14.80 34.50
N VAL A 39 14.62 -15.37 33.93
CA VAL A 39 15.17 -14.92 32.65
C VAL A 39 14.15 -15.08 31.53
N LEU A 40 13.50 -16.24 31.44
CA LEU A 40 12.48 -16.48 30.44
C LEU A 40 11.24 -15.59 30.63
N THR A 41 10.84 -15.30 31.89
CA THR A 41 9.72 -14.42 32.15
C THR A 41 9.99 -13.01 31.66
N PHE A 42 11.18 -12.45 31.95
CA PHE A 42 11.53 -11.11 31.45
C PHE A 42 11.71 -11.07 29.94
N ASP A 43 12.27 -12.12 29.33
CA ASP A 43 12.40 -12.24 27.89
C ASP A 43 11.03 -12.22 27.18
N TYR A 44 10.09 -13.06 27.65
CA TYR A 44 8.72 -13.08 27.11
C TYR A 44 7.94 -11.78 27.35
N LEU A 45 8.10 -11.15 28.52
CA LEU A 45 7.47 -9.85 28.80
C LEU A 45 8.04 -8.75 27.87
N GLY A 46 9.36 -8.76 27.66
CA GLY A 46 10.01 -7.84 26.73
C GLY A 46 9.53 -8.07 25.30
N ALA A 47 9.49 -9.33 24.86
CA ALA A 47 8.97 -9.70 23.54
C ALA A 47 7.51 -9.28 23.35
N LEU A 48 6.64 -9.49 24.36
CA LEU A 48 5.25 -9.05 24.34
C LEU A 48 5.15 -7.52 24.25
N ALA A 49 5.91 -6.79 25.07
CA ALA A 49 5.91 -5.33 25.06
C ALA A 49 6.32 -4.78 23.68
N VAL A 50 7.39 -5.34 23.09
CA VAL A 50 7.87 -4.91 21.76
C VAL A 50 6.89 -5.34 20.67
N SER A 51 6.30 -6.51 20.72
CA SER A 51 5.32 -6.98 19.73
C SER A 51 4.09 -6.08 19.64
N LEU A 52 3.70 -5.44 20.74
CA LEU A 52 2.62 -4.45 20.78
C LEU A 52 3.13 -3.05 20.41
N ALA A 53 4.26 -2.62 20.95
CA ALA A 53 4.80 -1.28 20.72
C ALA A 53 5.26 -1.07 19.27
N PHE A 54 5.81 -2.10 18.63
CA PHE A 54 6.35 -2.01 17.28
C PHE A 54 5.28 -1.61 16.24
N PRO A 55 4.17 -2.34 16.06
CA PRO A 55 3.14 -2.00 15.08
C PRO A 55 2.29 -0.79 15.47
N LEU A 56 2.09 -0.52 16.79
CA LEU A 56 1.20 0.54 17.24
C LEU A 56 1.88 1.90 17.38
N LEU A 57 3.17 1.92 17.76
CA LEU A 57 3.88 3.14 18.09
C LEU A 57 5.14 3.35 17.27
N LEU A 58 6.03 2.34 17.19
CA LEU A 58 7.36 2.54 16.62
C LEU A 58 7.33 2.61 15.10
N ALA A 59 6.78 1.62 14.43
CA ALA A 59 6.74 1.58 12.97
C ALA A 59 5.94 2.75 12.37
N PRO A 60 4.74 3.13 12.87
CA PRO A 60 3.97 4.23 12.31
C PRO A 60 4.59 5.62 12.52
N HIS A 61 5.30 5.85 13.65
CA HIS A 61 5.80 7.18 13.99
C HIS A 61 7.28 7.38 13.66
N LEU A 62 8.10 6.32 13.75
CA LEU A 62 9.54 6.39 13.50
C LEU A 62 9.96 5.81 12.15
N GLY A 63 9.12 4.95 11.55
CA GLY A 63 9.48 4.16 10.39
C GLY A 63 10.44 3.01 10.72
N LEU A 64 10.66 2.11 9.76
CA LEU A 64 11.42 0.88 10.00
C LEU A 64 12.90 1.15 10.30
N VAL A 65 13.55 2.06 9.55
CA VAL A 65 15.00 2.35 9.68
C VAL A 65 15.30 2.98 11.05
N ARG A 66 14.57 4.02 11.44
CA ARG A 66 14.75 4.66 12.73
C ARG A 66 14.44 3.73 13.90
N THR A 67 13.42 2.89 13.77
CA THR A 67 13.08 1.89 14.79
C THR A 67 14.22 0.89 14.97
N GLY A 68 14.80 0.37 13.90
CA GLY A 68 15.97 -0.52 13.97
C GLY A 68 17.17 0.16 14.65
N LEU A 69 17.46 1.41 14.31
CA LEU A 69 18.53 2.20 14.94
C LEU A 69 18.25 2.48 16.43
N LEU A 70 17.00 2.73 16.81
CA LEU A 70 16.58 2.90 18.20
C LEU A 70 16.88 1.65 19.02
N PHE A 71 16.53 0.46 18.53
CA PHE A 71 16.86 -0.80 19.20
C PHE A 71 18.39 -1.01 19.28
N GLY A 72 19.11 -0.65 18.24
CA GLY A 72 20.60 -0.65 18.28
C GLY A 72 21.15 0.25 19.39
N LEU A 73 20.62 1.47 19.54
CA LEU A 73 21.00 2.40 20.62
C LEU A 73 20.65 1.83 22.01
N MET A 74 19.48 1.24 22.17
CA MET A 74 19.09 0.58 23.44
C MET A 74 20.04 -0.56 23.79
N ASN A 75 20.41 -1.40 22.83
CA ASN A 75 21.37 -2.48 23.05
C ASN A 75 22.76 -1.94 23.42
N ALA A 76 23.21 -0.87 22.78
CA ALA A 76 24.48 -0.23 23.12
C ALA A 76 24.46 0.40 24.53
N LEU A 77 23.34 0.96 24.97
CA LEU A 77 23.16 1.46 26.34
C LEU A 77 23.17 0.31 27.35
N VAL A 78 22.51 -0.82 27.05
CA VAL A 78 22.57 -2.03 27.89
C VAL A 78 24.01 -2.54 27.99
N ALA A 79 24.75 -2.54 26.88
CA ALA A 79 26.16 -2.92 26.90
C ALA A 79 27.01 -1.98 27.77
N LEU A 80 26.79 -0.67 27.73
CA LEU A 80 27.44 0.29 28.63
C LEU A 80 27.09 0.05 30.09
N TRP A 81 25.84 -0.24 30.38
CA TRP A 81 25.39 -0.57 31.73
C TRP A 81 26.05 -1.86 32.22
N ALA A 82 26.12 -2.89 31.40
CA ALA A 82 26.83 -4.13 31.71
C ALA A 82 28.33 -3.89 31.96
N LEU A 83 29.00 -3.05 31.16
CA LEU A 83 30.38 -2.64 31.35
C LEU A 83 30.59 -1.92 32.70
N TRP A 84 29.63 -1.08 33.11
CA TRP A 84 29.70 -0.42 34.41
C TRP A 84 29.50 -1.42 35.57
N LEU A 85 28.54 -2.38 35.42
CA LEU A 85 28.24 -3.39 36.45
C LEU A 85 29.46 -4.32 36.67
N PHE A 86 30.07 -4.81 35.58
CA PHE A 86 31.19 -5.74 35.62
C PHE A 86 32.56 -5.05 35.54
N ARG A 87 32.65 -3.78 35.85
CA ARG A 87 33.88 -2.94 35.74
C ARG A 87 35.10 -3.48 36.44
N HIS A 88 34.93 -4.26 37.50
CA HIS A 88 36.04 -4.83 38.31
C HIS A 88 36.57 -6.15 37.75
N GLU A 89 35.83 -6.82 36.87
CA GLU A 89 36.17 -8.12 36.28
C GLU A 89 36.86 -7.98 34.89
N LEU A 90 36.76 -6.80 34.28
CA LEU A 90 37.21 -6.58 32.91
C LEU A 90 38.68 -6.14 32.81
N ARG A 91 39.51 -6.97 32.15
CA ARG A 91 40.95 -6.72 31.97
C ARG A 91 41.28 -5.54 31.04
N ARG A 92 40.39 -5.23 30.01
CA ARG A 92 40.56 -4.17 29.01
C ARG A 92 39.43 -3.17 29.01
N ARG A 93 39.02 -2.72 30.20
CA ARG A 93 37.84 -1.84 30.38
C ARG A 93 37.85 -0.62 29.47
N GLY A 94 39.01 0.07 29.31
CA GLY A 94 39.13 1.27 28.49
C GLY A 94 38.79 1.00 27.01
N ALA A 95 39.30 -0.12 26.46
CA ALA A 95 39.05 -0.49 25.08
C ALA A 95 37.54 -0.85 24.83
N HIS A 96 36.94 -1.59 25.75
CA HIS A 96 35.50 -1.91 25.64
C HIS A 96 34.63 -0.67 25.78
N LEU A 97 34.95 0.24 26.69
CA LEU A 97 34.24 1.51 26.84
C LEU A 97 34.37 2.37 25.58
N ALA A 98 35.56 2.51 25.05
CA ALA A 98 35.77 3.26 23.80
C ALA A 98 34.98 2.64 22.62
N ALA A 99 34.96 1.30 22.51
CA ALA A 99 34.18 0.62 21.49
C ALA A 99 32.66 0.87 21.63
N CYS A 100 32.10 0.74 22.86
CA CYS A 100 30.69 1.01 23.11
C CYS A 100 30.32 2.47 22.83
N LEU A 101 31.12 3.42 23.24
CA LEU A 101 30.88 4.83 22.95
C LEU A 101 31.03 5.14 21.47
N GLY A 102 31.95 4.51 20.76
CA GLY A 102 32.07 4.60 19.31
C GLY A 102 30.82 4.08 18.59
N VAL A 103 30.31 2.91 18.97
CA VAL A 103 29.08 2.34 18.43
C VAL A 103 27.89 3.25 18.74
N LEU A 104 27.76 3.74 19.96
CA LEU A 104 26.71 4.69 20.34
C LEU A 104 26.74 5.97 19.49
N ALA A 105 27.93 6.55 19.29
CA ALA A 105 28.08 7.74 18.47
C ALA A 105 27.69 7.48 17.02
N VAL A 106 28.13 6.36 16.44
CA VAL A 106 27.78 5.97 15.08
C VAL A 106 26.26 5.76 14.94
N LEU A 107 25.64 5.03 15.86
CA LEU A 107 24.19 4.79 15.83
C LEU A 107 23.39 6.08 16.05
N ALA A 108 23.82 6.98 16.94
CA ALA A 108 23.17 8.27 17.15
C ALA A 108 23.24 9.16 15.91
N VAL A 109 24.41 9.23 15.26
CA VAL A 109 24.56 9.94 13.98
C VAL A 109 23.71 9.31 12.90
N ALA A 110 23.73 7.96 12.78
CA ALA A 110 22.88 7.25 11.84
C ALA A 110 21.38 7.51 12.09
N PHE A 111 20.94 7.55 13.35
CA PHE A 111 19.57 7.86 13.73
C PHE A 111 19.18 9.30 13.33
N ALA A 112 20.05 10.27 13.58
CA ALA A 112 19.84 11.66 13.19
C ALA A 112 19.79 11.85 11.67
N LEU A 113 20.61 11.08 10.94
CA LEU A 113 20.70 11.13 9.48
C LEU A 113 19.83 10.09 8.76
N ALA A 114 19.04 9.30 9.48
CA ALA A 114 18.29 8.17 8.92
C ALA A 114 17.43 8.55 7.71
N GLU A 115 16.78 9.69 7.75
CA GLU A 115 15.98 10.20 6.63
C GLU A 115 16.83 10.49 5.39
N ARG A 116 18.00 11.12 5.57
CA ARG A 116 18.93 11.40 4.45
C ARG A 116 19.47 10.11 3.84
N VAL A 117 19.81 9.14 4.67
CA VAL A 117 20.30 7.82 4.21
C VAL A 117 19.22 7.07 3.45
N THR A 118 17.98 7.10 3.94
CA THR A 118 16.83 6.49 3.26
C THR A 118 16.59 7.17 1.91
N THR A 119 16.60 8.50 1.85
CA THR A 119 16.41 9.24 0.60
C THR A 119 17.54 8.96 -0.40
N LEU A 120 18.80 8.93 0.05
CA LEU A 120 19.93 8.56 -0.81
C LEU A 120 19.85 7.12 -1.33
N ALA A 121 19.37 6.18 -0.50
CA ALA A 121 19.14 4.81 -0.94
C ALA A 121 17.97 4.73 -1.94
N GLU A 122 16.93 5.51 -1.74
CA GLU A 122 15.78 5.62 -2.64
C GLU A 122 16.17 6.23 -3.99
N ASP A 123 17.03 7.27 -4.03
CA ASP A 123 17.53 7.86 -5.28
C ASP A 123 18.26 6.83 -6.18
N HIS A 124 18.78 5.74 -5.59
CA HIS A 124 19.35 4.63 -6.35
C HIS A 124 18.34 3.53 -6.73
N LEU A 125 17.18 3.50 -6.08
CA LEU A 125 16.12 2.53 -6.37
C LEU A 125 15.20 2.99 -7.50
N TYR A 126 15.00 4.30 -7.63
CA TYR A 126 14.16 4.88 -8.66
C TYR A 126 15.00 5.32 -9.86
N ALA A 127 14.46 5.14 -11.07
CA ALA A 127 15.13 5.58 -12.30
C ALA A 127 15.24 7.11 -12.41
N ASP A 128 14.41 7.84 -11.64
CA ASP A 128 14.32 9.30 -11.67
C ASP A 128 14.52 9.86 -10.27
N ARG A 129 14.93 11.14 -10.18
CA ARG A 129 15.15 11.82 -8.90
C ARG A 129 13.85 11.93 -8.08
N ALA A 130 13.90 11.52 -6.83
CA ALA A 130 12.84 11.77 -5.87
C ALA A 130 12.76 13.26 -5.53
N VAL A 131 11.60 13.88 -5.77
CA VAL A 131 11.34 15.31 -5.49
C VAL A 131 10.49 15.52 -4.25
N ILE A 132 9.65 14.55 -3.89
CA ILE A 132 8.87 14.54 -2.66
C ILE A 132 8.98 13.14 -2.06
N THR A 133 9.28 13.08 -0.76
CA THR A 133 9.28 11.85 0.01
C THR A 133 8.61 12.09 1.34
N GLU A 134 7.60 11.29 1.68
CA GLU A 134 6.87 11.40 2.95
C GLU A 134 6.57 10.01 3.49
N THR A 135 6.86 9.78 4.76
CA THR A 135 6.46 8.56 5.47
C THR A 135 5.26 8.89 6.34
N THR A 136 4.18 8.17 6.12
CA THR A 136 2.95 8.30 6.91
C THR A 136 2.75 7.04 7.77
N PRO A 137 1.78 7.01 8.68
CA PRO A 137 1.43 5.79 9.39
C PRO A 137 0.93 4.64 8.48
N TYR A 138 0.56 4.95 7.25
CA TYR A 138 -0.04 4.02 6.31
C TYR A 138 0.92 3.53 5.23
N GLN A 139 1.81 4.43 4.76
CA GLN A 139 2.64 4.15 3.59
C GLN A 139 3.83 5.10 3.45
N ARG A 140 4.79 4.68 2.65
CA ARG A 140 5.87 5.54 2.14
C ARG A 140 5.45 6.10 0.80
N ILE A 141 5.29 7.42 0.70
CA ILE A 141 4.96 8.16 -0.51
C ILE A 141 6.26 8.69 -1.11
N VAL A 142 6.51 8.39 -2.37
CA VAL A 142 7.64 8.93 -3.13
C VAL A 142 7.13 9.44 -4.46
N VAL A 143 7.39 10.72 -4.74
CA VAL A 143 7.13 11.32 -6.04
C VAL A 143 8.47 11.59 -6.69
N THR A 144 8.66 11.01 -7.87
CA THR A 144 9.85 11.29 -8.70
C THR A 144 9.48 12.19 -9.86
N HIS A 145 10.46 12.94 -10.36
CA HIS A 145 10.30 13.77 -11.54
C HIS A 145 11.50 13.62 -12.47
N HIS A 146 11.23 13.34 -13.71
CA HIS A 146 12.23 13.33 -14.77
C HIS A 146 12.13 14.62 -15.58
N PRO A 147 13.14 15.50 -15.57
CA PRO A 147 13.14 16.70 -16.39
C PRO A 147 13.54 16.34 -17.83
N GLY A 148 12.64 16.46 -18.78
CA GLY A 148 12.95 16.26 -20.22
C GLY A 148 11.72 16.20 -21.09
N GLU A 149 11.80 16.74 -22.31
CA GLU A 149 10.69 16.69 -23.26
C GLU A 149 10.42 15.24 -23.74
N GLY A 150 9.18 14.81 -23.63
CA GLY A 150 8.65 13.57 -24.23
C GLY A 150 8.82 12.26 -23.46
N ARG A 151 9.61 12.20 -22.36
CA ARG A 151 9.80 10.96 -21.55
C ARG A 151 9.46 11.13 -20.08
N ALA A 152 9.03 12.26 -19.73
CA ALA A 152 9.16 12.79 -18.42
C ALA A 152 7.83 12.90 -17.68
N GLY A 153 7.87 13.63 -16.67
CA GLY A 153 6.76 13.91 -15.81
C GLY A 153 6.92 13.28 -14.45
N TYR A 154 5.89 13.47 -13.69
CA TYR A 154 5.81 12.94 -12.34
C TYR A 154 5.43 11.45 -12.35
N ARG A 155 6.03 10.71 -11.41
CA ARG A 155 5.64 9.34 -11.07
C ARG A 155 5.38 9.26 -9.59
N LEU A 156 4.31 8.60 -9.21
CA LEU A 156 3.97 8.32 -7.83
C LEU A 156 4.28 6.87 -7.49
N PHE A 157 4.96 6.67 -6.38
CA PHE A 157 5.21 5.35 -5.80
C PHE A 157 4.67 5.30 -4.38
N LEU A 158 3.94 4.23 -4.05
CA LEU A 158 3.51 3.90 -2.71
C LEU A 158 4.18 2.61 -2.27
N ASN A 159 4.95 2.66 -1.18
CA ASN A 159 5.76 1.52 -0.70
C ASN A 159 6.64 0.89 -1.80
N GLY A 160 7.19 1.73 -2.70
CA GLY A 160 8.03 1.30 -3.81
C GLY A 160 7.28 0.79 -5.05
N ASN A 161 5.95 0.68 -5.01
CA ASN A 161 5.15 0.28 -6.16
C ASN A 161 4.64 1.50 -6.90
N LEU A 162 4.82 1.52 -8.24
CA LEU A 162 4.34 2.58 -9.10
C LEU A 162 2.80 2.64 -9.05
N GLN A 163 2.23 3.83 -8.83
CA GLN A 163 0.79 4.07 -8.84
C GLN A 163 0.34 4.78 -10.11
N PHE A 164 1.10 5.75 -10.59
CA PHE A 164 0.90 6.35 -11.90
C PHE A 164 2.20 6.93 -12.48
N ALA A 165 2.22 7.12 -13.78
CA ALA A 165 3.16 7.97 -14.51
C ALA A 165 2.37 9.00 -15.32
N GLU A 166 2.72 10.29 -15.19
CA GLU A 166 2.02 11.42 -15.83
C GLU A 166 1.82 11.23 -17.33
N ARG A 167 2.79 10.60 -18.01
CA ARG A 167 2.78 10.41 -19.47
C ARG A 167 1.60 9.58 -19.99
N ASP A 168 1.10 8.60 -19.15
CA ASP A 168 0.13 7.61 -19.62
C ASP A 168 -0.99 7.28 -18.60
N GLU A 169 -1.03 8.00 -17.44
CA GLU A 169 -2.05 7.83 -16.40
C GLU A 169 -3.48 7.99 -16.94
N TYR A 170 -3.66 8.82 -17.96
CA TYR A 170 -4.98 9.04 -18.57
C TYR A 170 -5.58 7.75 -19.14
N ARG A 171 -4.76 6.82 -19.60
CA ARG A 171 -5.25 5.53 -20.10
C ARG A 171 -5.88 4.69 -19.00
N TYR A 172 -5.24 4.72 -17.81
CA TYR A 172 -5.76 4.04 -16.63
C TYR A 172 -7.04 4.70 -16.13
N HIS A 173 -7.03 6.01 -15.91
CA HIS A 173 -8.17 6.71 -15.31
C HIS A 173 -9.37 6.81 -16.26
N GLU A 174 -9.14 6.95 -17.56
CA GLU A 174 -10.23 6.88 -18.54
C GLU A 174 -10.85 5.48 -18.57
N ALA A 175 -10.03 4.41 -18.55
CA ALA A 175 -10.54 3.04 -18.48
C ALA A 175 -11.27 2.75 -17.17
N LEU A 176 -10.77 3.25 -16.04
CA LEU A 176 -11.38 3.06 -14.72
C LEU A 176 -12.75 3.74 -14.61
N VAL A 177 -12.90 4.95 -15.16
CA VAL A 177 -14.05 5.81 -14.87
C VAL A 177 -15.14 5.71 -15.94
N HIS A 178 -14.78 5.89 -17.21
CA HIS A 178 -15.78 6.17 -18.24
C HIS A 178 -16.69 5.00 -18.64
N PRO A 179 -16.26 3.72 -18.62
CA PRO A 179 -17.16 2.62 -18.99
C PRO A 179 -18.41 2.53 -18.12
N ALA A 180 -18.29 2.78 -16.81
CA ALA A 180 -19.43 2.75 -15.89
C ALA A 180 -20.22 4.07 -15.88
N MET A 181 -19.50 5.20 -15.80
CA MET A 181 -20.13 6.52 -15.77
C MET A 181 -20.99 6.79 -17.01
N SER A 182 -20.46 6.49 -18.19
CA SER A 182 -21.19 6.67 -19.45
C SER A 182 -22.31 5.67 -19.63
N ALA A 183 -22.15 4.43 -19.14
CA ALA A 183 -23.21 3.42 -19.19
C ALA A 183 -24.40 3.78 -18.29
N PHE A 184 -24.17 4.45 -17.16
CA PHE A 184 -25.23 4.97 -16.29
C PHE A 184 -25.94 6.17 -16.96
N GLY A 185 -25.22 6.97 -17.70
CA GLY A 185 -25.69 8.10 -18.50
C GLY A 185 -25.68 9.43 -17.76
N ALA A 186 -26.41 9.57 -16.66
CA ALA A 186 -26.49 10.83 -15.90
C ALA A 186 -26.31 10.59 -14.39
N PRO A 187 -25.15 10.11 -13.94
CA PRO A 187 -24.89 9.88 -12.52
C PRO A 187 -24.84 11.21 -11.76
N ARG A 188 -25.44 11.23 -10.55
CA ARG A 188 -25.50 12.42 -9.68
C ARG A 188 -24.64 12.25 -8.43
N GLN A 189 -24.73 11.09 -7.78
CA GLN A 189 -23.99 10.76 -6.55
C GLN A 189 -22.91 9.71 -6.88
N VAL A 190 -21.66 10.09 -6.76
CA VAL A 190 -20.53 9.22 -7.09
C VAL A 190 -19.62 9.06 -5.87
N ALA A 191 -19.18 7.84 -5.60
CA ALA A 191 -18.13 7.59 -4.61
C ALA A 191 -16.84 7.15 -5.29
N VAL A 192 -15.71 7.59 -4.74
CA VAL A 192 -14.38 7.10 -5.09
C VAL A 192 -13.76 6.54 -3.80
N LEU A 193 -13.37 5.27 -3.82
CA LEU A 193 -12.76 4.58 -2.69
C LEU A 193 -11.28 4.34 -3.01
N GLY A 194 -10.38 5.02 -2.31
CA GLY A 194 -8.99 5.21 -2.71
C GLY A 194 -8.83 6.34 -3.71
N GLY A 195 -7.76 6.34 -4.49
CA GLY A 195 -7.54 7.37 -5.53
C GLY A 195 -7.32 8.78 -4.97
N GLY A 196 -6.60 8.89 -3.84
CA GLY A 196 -6.31 10.15 -3.15
C GLY A 196 -5.49 11.16 -3.96
N ASP A 197 -4.99 10.78 -5.14
CA ASP A 197 -4.38 11.68 -6.12
C ASP A 197 -5.38 12.55 -6.88
N GLY A 198 -6.68 12.20 -6.86
CA GLY A 198 -7.76 12.96 -7.46
C GLY A 198 -7.89 12.83 -8.98
N MET A 199 -7.14 11.93 -9.63
CA MET A 199 -7.21 11.79 -11.09
C MET A 199 -8.49 11.08 -11.54
N ALA A 200 -8.95 10.07 -10.80
CA ALA A 200 -10.28 9.51 -11.03
C ALA A 200 -11.39 10.54 -10.82
N VAL A 201 -11.25 11.41 -9.81
CA VAL A 201 -12.18 12.51 -9.55
C VAL A 201 -12.18 13.51 -10.72
N ARG A 202 -11.01 13.82 -11.31
CA ARG A 202 -10.89 14.66 -12.52
C ARG A 202 -11.75 14.12 -13.67
N GLU A 203 -11.67 12.82 -13.91
CA GLU A 203 -12.43 12.18 -14.98
C GLU A 203 -13.95 12.18 -14.68
N ILE A 204 -14.35 11.95 -13.43
CA ILE A 204 -15.74 12.00 -12.98
C ILE A 204 -16.35 13.39 -13.17
N LEU A 205 -15.59 14.44 -12.88
CA LEU A 205 -16.07 15.83 -13.00
C LEU A 205 -16.30 16.30 -14.44
N LYS A 206 -15.90 15.52 -15.46
CA LYS A 206 -16.27 15.74 -16.87
C LYS A 206 -17.77 15.51 -17.13
N TYR A 207 -18.48 14.90 -16.20
CA TYR A 207 -19.92 14.68 -16.30
C TYR A 207 -20.69 15.82 -15.61
N PRO A 208 -21.45 16.66 -16.38
CA PRO A 208 -22.18 17.78 -15.81
C PRO A 208 -23.29 17.36 -14.84
N SER A 209 -23.80 16.14 -15.00
CA SER A 209 -24.85 15.58 -14.13
C SER A 209 -24.39 15.32 -12.70
N VAL A 210 -23.08 15.17 -12.47
CA VAL A 210 -22.53 14.88 -11.15
C VAL A 210 -22.73 16.06 -10.20
N GLU A 211 -23.50 15.83 -9.16
CA GLU A 211 -23.78 16.80 -8.12
C GLU A 211 -22.76 16.72 -6.99
N GLN A 212 -22.40 15.49 -6.59
CA GLN A 212 -21.46 15.26 -5.52
C GLN A 212 -20.58 14.04 -5.78
N VAL A 213 -19.28 14.20 -5.54
CA VAL A 213 -18.29 13.13 -5.45
C VAL A 213 -17.85 13.00 -4.00
N THR A 214 -17.99 11.81 -3.41
CA THR A 214 -17.42 11.50 -2.10
C THR A 214 -16.14 10.69 -2.31
N LEU A 215 -14.99 11.32 -2.07
CA LEU A 215 -13.68 10.66 -2.10
C LEU A 215 -13.35 10.13 -0.70
N VAL A 216 -13.17 8.83 -0.56
CA VAL A 216 -12.78 8.16 0.69
C VAL A 216 -11.36 7.66 0.57
N GLU A 217 -10.43 8.36 1.21
CA GLU A 217 -9.00 8.07 1.18
C GLU A 217 -8.48 7.82 2.60
N LEU A 218 -7.76 6.72 2.78
CA LEU A 218 -7.22 6.33 4.08
C LEU A 218 -6.16 7.32 4.57
N ASP A 219 -5.27 7.74 3.68
CA ASP A 219 -4.10 8.56 4.02
C ASP A 219 -4.33 10.05 3.73
N PRO A 220 -4.55 10.89 4.75
CA PRO A 220 -4.73 12.33 4.55
C PRO A 220 -3.51 13.01 3.91
N ALA A 221 -2.33 12.39 3.96
CA ALA A 221 -1.15 12.94 3.29
C ALA A 221 -1.31 12.91 1.76
N MET A 222 -1.94 11.88 1.21
CA MET A 222 -2.23 11.80 -0.23
C MET A 222 -3.09 12.96 -0.68
N THR A 223 -4.27 13.12 -0.08
CA THR A 223 -5.20 14.21 -0.46
C THR A 223 -4.59 15.59 -0.23
N ARG A 224 -3.79 15.77 0.84
CA ARG A 224 -3.07 17.00 1.12
C ARG A 224 -2.03 17.31 0.03
N LEU A 225 -1.19 16.35 -0.34
CA LEU A 225 -0.17 16.51 -1.37
C LEU A 225 -0.78 16.92 -2.70
N PHE A 226 -1.81 16.20 -3.14
CA PHE A 226 -2.47 16.45 -4.44
C PHE A 226 -3.44 17.62 -4.46
N THR A 227 -3.68 18.25 -3.30
CA THR A 227 -4.42 19.52 -3.20
C THR A 227 -3.47 20.72 -3.08
N GLN A 228 -2.38 20.58 -2.29
CA GLN A 228 -1.56 21.74 -1.90
C GLN A 228 -0.30 21.92 -2.75
N GLN A 229 0.25 20.83 -3.33
CA GLN A 229 1.43 20.94 -4.19
C GLN A 229 1.00 21.38 -5.61
N PRO A 230 1.40 22.58 -6.08
CA PRO A 230 0.86 23.13 -7.32
C PRO A 230 1.04 22.21 -8.54
N ALA A 231 2.22 21.57 -8.66
CA ALA A 231 2.51 20.68 -9.76
C ALA A 231 1.62 19.42 -9.73
N LEU A 232 1.38 18.83 -8.55
CA LEU A 232 0.53 17.65 -8.40
C LEU A 232 -0.95 17.99 -8.55
N ALA A 233 -1.38 19.12 -7.98
CA ALA A 233 -2.75 19.62 -8.15
C ALA A 233 -3.08 19.95 -9.62
N ALA A 234 -2.10 20.40 -10.39
CA ALA A 234 -2.27 20.61 -11.83
C ALA A 234 -2.53 19.31 -12.57
N LEU A 235 -1.90 18.19 -12.18
CA LEU A 235 -2.11 16.87 -12.80
C LEU A 235 -3.57 16.40 -12.70
N ASN A 236 -4.19 16.62 -11.54
CA ASN A 236 -5.61 16.27 -11.35
C ASN A 236 -6.57 17.39 -11.77
N GLY A 237 -6.08 18.47 -12.39
CA GLY A 237 -6.90 19.61 -12.81
C GLY A 237 -7.59 20.31 -11.65
N HIS A 238 -6.97 20.33 -10.49
CA HIS A 238 -7.51 20.88 -9.22
C HIS A 238 -8.84 20.24 -8.80
N SER A 239 -9.08 18.99 -9.20
CA SER A 239 -10.35 18.27 -8.96
C SER A 239 -10.70 18.19 -7.47
N LEU A 240 -9.70 17.97 -6.60
CA LEU A 240 -9.89 17.86 -5.15
C LEU A 240 -10.33 19.18 -4.48
N SER A 241 -10.15 20.32 -5.14
CA SER A 241 -10.62 21.62 -4.69
C SER A 241 -12.00 22.00 -5.21
N SER A 242 -12.64 21.16 -5.99
CA SER A 242 -13.97 21.38 -6.54
C SER A 242 -15.03 21.42 -5.42
N PRO A 243 -15.99 22.37 -5.44
CA PRO A 243 -17.10 22.41 -4.48
C PRO A 243 -18.03 21.17 -4.57
N ARG A 244 -17.96 20.40 -5.66
CA ARG A 244 -18.69 19.14 -5.82
C ARG A 244 -17.98 17.95 -5.17
N VAL A 245 -16.79 18.13 -4.57
CA VAL A 245 -15.99 17.06 -4.00
C VAL A 245 -15.95 17.14 -2.49
N ARG A 246 -16.34 16.08 -1.82
CA ARG A 246 -16.22 15.89 -0.38
C ARG A 246 -15.15 14.84 -0.11
N ILE A 247 -14.07 15.23 0.57
CA ILE A 247 -13.01 14.32 0.99
C ILE A 247 -13.33 13.78 2.39
N VAL A 248 -13.20 12.47 2.56
CA VAL A 248 -13.34 11.75 3.82
C VAL A 248 -12.07 10.92 4.04
N ASN A 249 -11.26 11.27 5.03
CA ASN A 249 -10.08 10.49 5.38
C ASN A 249 -10.44 9.40 6.39
N GLN A 250 -10.73 8.22 5.87
CA GLN A 250 -11.16 7.06 6.65
C GLN A 250 -10.87 5.75 5.89
N ASP A 251 -10.75 4.63 6.63
CA ASP A 251 -10.73 3.30 6.05
C ASP A 251 -12.04 3.03 5.27
N ALA A 252 -11.93 2.68 4.00
CA ALA A 252 -13.08 2.51 3.11
C ALA A 252 -14.02 1.38 3.56
N PHE A 253 -13.48 0.31 4.16
CA PHE A 253 -14.29 -0.78 4.71
C PHE A 253 -15.18 -0.28 5.85
N THR A 254 -14.58 0.43 6.79
CA THR A 254 -15.29 1.03 7.94
C THR A 254 -16.29 2.10 7.49
N TRP A 255 -15.89 2.91 6.50
CA TRP A 255 -16.79 3.94 5.96
C TRP A 255 -18.02 3.36 5.29
N LEU A 256 -17.88 2.29 4.48
CA LEU A 256 -19.02 1.59 3.88
C LEU A 256 -19.98 0.99 4.91
N GLN A 257 -19.47 0.54 6.06
CA GLN A 257 -20.32 0.06 7.17
C GLN A 257 -21.14 1.18 7.81
N GLN A 258 -20.57 2.38 7.89
CA GLN A 258 -21.18 3.50 8.61
C GLN A 258 -22.08 4.39 7.75
N THR A 259 -21.75 4.52 6.46
CA THR A 259 -22.55 5.37 5.56
C THR A 259 -23.91 4.76 5.28
N THR A 260 -24.94 5.61 5.16
CA THR A 260 -26.27 5.23 4.70
C THR A 260 -26.58 5.73 3.30
N GLN A 261 -25.63 6.46 2.69
CA GLN A 261 -25.78 6.99 1.34
C GLN A 261 -25.74 5.86 0.31
N THR A 262 -26.47 6.04 -0.77
CA THR A 262 -26.41 5.19 -1.98
C THR A 262 -25.83 5.99 -3.13
N PHE A 263 -25.12 5.30 -4.02
CA PHE A 263 -24.39 5.92 -5.12
C PHE A 263 -24.81 5.35 -6.47
N ASP A 264 -24.84 6.21 -7.46
CA ASP A 264 -25.12 5.84 -8.84
C ASP A 264 -23.91 5.13 -9.46
N VAL A 265 -22.69 5.64 -9.17
CA VAL A 265 -21.47 5.01 -9.57
C VAL A 265 -20.48 5.01 -8.39
N MET A 266 -19.77 3.90 -8.21
CA MET A 266 -18.68 3.76 -7.26
C MET A 266 -17.41 3.36 -7.99
N VAL A 267 -16.34 4.11 -7.80
CA VAL A 267 -15.01 3.81 -8.36
C VAL A 267 -14.13 3.31 -7.22
N VAL A 268 -13.62 2.09 -7.35
CA VAL A 268 -12.73 1.44 -6.37
C VAL A 268 -11.32 1.43 -6.93
N ASP A 269 -10.48 2.29 -6.39
CA ASP A 269 -9.14 2.57 -6.86
C ASP A 269 -8.13 2.33 -5.71
N PHE A 270 -8.04 1.09 -5.27
CA PHE A 270 -7.12 0.66 -4.22
C PHE A 270 -5.79 0.19 -4.80
N PRO A 271 -4.70 0.27 -4.05
CA PRO A 271 -3.46 -0.39 -4.43
C PRO A 271 -3.64 -1.91 -4.51
N ASP A 272 -2.72 -2.58 -5.20
CA ASP A 272 -2.70 -4.03 -5.33
C ASP A 272 -2.65 -4.75 -3.97
N PRO A 273 -3.27 -5.95 -3.85
CA PRO A 273 -3.41 -6.70 -2.59
C PRO A 273 -2.08 -7.34 -2.14
N THR A 274 -1.07 -6.53 -1.88
CA THR A 274 0.28 -6.96 -1.45
C THR A 274 0.36 -7.42 0.01
N ASN A 275 -0.68 -7.17 0.80
CA ASN A 275 -0.74 -7.54 2.20
C ASN A 275 -2.19 -7.72 2.67
N PHE A 276 -2.38 -8.28 3.87
CA PHE A 276 -3.72 -8.56 4.41
C PHE A 276 -4.56 -7.31 4.67
N ASN A 277 -3.95 -6.17 4.97
CA ASN A 277 -4.69 -4.91 5.22
C ASN A 277 -5.35 -4.39 3.94
N VAL A 278 -4.70 -4.54 2.79
CA VAL A 278 -5.29 -4.21 1.49
C VAL A 278 -6.16 -5.37 1.00
N GLY A 279 -5.75 -6.62 1.21
CA GLY A 279 -6.47 -7.82 0.79
C GLY A 279 -7.90 -7.91 1.34
N LYS A 280 -8.20 -7.34 2.53
CA LYS A 280 -9.56 -7.26 3.08
C LYS A 280 -10.53 -6.48 2.19
N LEU A 281 -10.03 -5.49 1.42
CA LEU A 281 -10.81 -4.63 0.53
C LEU A 281 -11.21 -5.32 -0.79
N TYR A 282 -10.75 -6.56 -1.00
CA TYR A 282 -11.06 -7.41 -2.15
C TYR A 282 -11.81 -8.69 -1.73
N THR A 283 -12.50 -8.67 -0.59
CA THR A 283 -13.21 -9.84 -0.05
C THR A 283 -14.71 -9.79 -0.36
N THR A 284 -15.37 -10.95 -0.25
CA THR A 284 -16.84 -11.03 -0.35
C THR A 284 -17.54 -10.09 0.63
N SER A 285 -16.99 -9.92 1.84
CA SER A 285 -17.56 -9.01 2.84
C SER A 285 -17.49 -7.54 2.40
N PHE A 286 -16.39 -7.13 1.76
CA PHE A 286 -16.25 -5.79 1.22
C PHE A 286 -17.23 -5.55 0.07
N TYR A 287 -17.31 -6.49 -0.88
CA TYR A 287 -18.22 -6.35 -2.03
C TYR A 287 -19.71 -6.46 -1.64
N ALA A 288 -20.04 -7.15 -0.56
CA ALA A 288 -21.40 -7.14 -0.02
C ALA A 288 -21.78 -5.73 0.50
N LEU A 289 -20.89 -5.08 1.28
CA LEU A 289 -21.09 -3.70 1.74
C LEU A 289 -21.20 -2.72 0.56
N LEU A 290 -20.34 -2.89 -0.45
CA LEU A 290 -20.38 -2.09 -1.66
C LEU A 290 -21.74 -2.27 -2.39
N ALA A 291 -22.21 -3.50 -2.51
CA ALA A 291 -23.52 -3.80 -3.12
C ALA A 291 -24.68 -3.12 -2.39
N GLU A 292 -24.67 -3.07 -1.06
CA GLU A 292 -25.69 -2.39 -0.26
C GLU A 292 -25.70 -0.86 -0.48
N ARG A 293 -24.57 -0.26 -0.85
CA ARG A 293 -24.43 1.18 -1.10
C ARG A 293 -24.56 1.57 -2.57
N LEU A 294 -24.65 0.58 -3.45
CA LEU A 294 -24.87 0.80 -4.88
C LEU A 294 -26.37 0.93 -5.16
N SER A 295 -26.79 1.95 -5.90
CA SER A 295 -28.18 2.09 -6.31
C SER A 295 -28.63 0.90 -7.18
N ALA A 296 -29.90 0.61 -7.23
CA ALA A 296 -30.45 -0.56 -7.93
C ALA A 296 -30.08 -0.62 -9.44
N SER A 297 -29.77 0.52 -10.05
CA SER A 297 -29.28 0.65 -11.43
C SER A 297 -27.80 1.05 -11.49
N GLY A 298 -27.14 1.14 -10.34
CA GLY A 298 -25.77 1.63 -10.23
C GLY A 298 -24.70 0.66 -10.75
N TYR A 299 -23.53 1.21 -10.99
CA TYR A 299 -22.33 0.49 -11.39
C TYR A 299 -21.20 0.78 -10.42
N ALA A 300 -20.48 -0.25 -10.02
CA ALA A 300 -19.16 -0.07 -9.42
C ALA A 300 -18.08 -0.50 -10.41
N VAL A 301 -16.96 0.21 -10.44
CA VAL A 301 -15.76 -0.24 -11.16
C VAL A 301 -14.67 -0.50 -10.14
N VAL A 302 -14.08 -1.67 -10.24
CA VAL A 302 -12.99 -2.11 -9.36
C VAL A 302 -11.73 -2.24 -10.20
N GLN A 303 -10.69 -1.46 -9.86
CA GLN A 303 -9.36 -1.76 -10.37
C GLN A 303 -8.90 -3.11 -9.81
N THR A 304 -8.18 -3.84 -10.59
CA THR A 304 -7.62 -5.14 -10.20
C THR A 304 -6.15 -5.17 -10.57
N THR A 305 -5.55 -6.33 -10.65
CA THR A 305 -4.19 -6.49 -11.14
C THR A 305 -4.16 -6.85 -12.64
N SER A 306 -2.97 -7.06 -13.18
CA SER A 306 -2.80 -7.46 -14.58
C SER A 306 -3.39 -8.84 -14.88
N PRO A 307 -4.33 -8.99 -15.82
CA PRO A 307 -4.82 -10.29 -16.25
C PRO A 307 -3.78 -11.13 -17.03
N LEU A 308 -2.73 -10.49 -17.54
CA LEU A 308 -1.64 -11.16 -18.24
C LEU A 308 -0.59 -11.69 -17.26
N VAL A 309 -0.19 -10.89 -16.29
CA VAL A 309 0.89 -11.18 -15.33
C VAL A 309 0.38 -11.99 -14.14
N ALA A 310 -0.75 -11.57 -13.57
CA ALA A 310 -1.36 -12.16 -12.38
C ALA A 310 -2.77 -12.66 -12.69
N ARG A 311 -2.82 -13.57 -13.68
CA ARG A 311 -4.08 -14.07 -14.25
C ARG A 311 -5.02 -14.68 -13.22
N LYS A 312 -4.51 -15.55 -12.34
CA LYS A 312 -5.34 -16.18 -11.32
C LYS A 312 -5.84 -15.16 -10.31
N SER A 313 -5.01 -14.18 -9.93
CA SER A 313 -5.38 -13.09 -9.03
C SER A 313 -6.50 -12.22 -9.62
N PHE A 314 -6.39 -11.85 -10.89
CA PHE A 314 -7.43 -11.11 -11.60
C PHE A 314 -8.77 -11.86 -11.58
N TRP A 315 -8.78 -13.15 -11.96
CA TRP A 315 -10.01 -13.96 -11.97
C TRP A 315 -10.51 -14.31 -10.57
N THR A 316 -9.64 -14.30 -9.54
CA THR A 316 -10.05 -14.38 -8.12
C THR A 316 -10.92 -13.16 -7.73
N VAL A 317 -10.56 -11.96 -8.17
CA VAL A 317 -11.37 -10.75 -7.90
C VAL A 317 -12.72 -10.86 -8.59
N VAL A 318 -12.75 -11.23 -9.87
CA VAL A 318 -14.01 -11.45 -10.62
C VAL A 318 -14.93 -12.45 -9.91
N GLN A 319 -14.38 -13.63 -9.56
CA GLN A 319 -15.11 -14.69 -8.86
C GLN A 319 -15.63 -14.22 -7.49
N THR A 320 -14.88 -13.38 -6.79
CA THR A 320 -15.24 -12.86 -5.47
C THR A 320 -16.39 -11.86 -5.56
N ILE A 321 -16.39 -11.00 -6.58
CA ILE A 321 -17.51 -10.08 -6.87
C ILE A 321 -18.78 -10.87 -7.20
N GLU A 322 -18.68 -11.91 -8.05
CA GLU A 322 -19.80 -12.80 -8.38
C GLU A 322 -20.34 -13.51 -7.12
N ALA A 323 -19.45 -14.00 -6.25
CA ALA A 323 -19.81 -14.66 -5.00
C ALA A 323 -20.46 -13.71 -3.96
N ALA A 324 -20.27 -12.41 -4.10
CA ALA A 324 -20.95 -11.39 -3.30
C ALA A 324 -22.34 -11.02 -3.85
N GLY A 325 -22.81 -11.70 -4.90
CA GLY A 325 -24.16 -11.50 -5.47
C GLY A 325 -24.26 -10.42 -6.54
N LEU A 326 -23.15 -9.86 -6.98
CA LEU A 326 -23.10 -8.90 -8.08
C LEU A 326 -22.79 -9.59 -9.41
N ARG A 327 -23.22 -8.99 -10.49
CA ARG A 327 -22.76 -9.34 -11.84
C ARG A 327 -21.40 -8.69 -12.05
N ALA A 328 -20.45 -9.45 -12.55
CA ALA A 328 -19.11 -8.97 -12.85
C ALA A 328 -18.87 -8.98 -14.37
N VAL A 329 -18.43 -7.85 -14.91
CA VAL A 329 -18.04 -7.71 -16.31
C VAL A 329 -16.56 -7.27 -16.33
N PRO A 330 -15.63 -8.22 -16.53
CA PRO A 330 -14.21 -7.94 -16.59
C PRO A 330 -13.82 -7.25 -17.89
N TYR A 331 -12.82 -6.39 -17.84
CA TYR A 331 -12.18 -5.78 -18.99
C TYR A 331 -10.74 -5.37 -18.64
N HIS A 332 -9.98 -4.95 -19.63
CA HIS A 332 -8.58 -4.59 -19.46
C HIS A 332 -8.19 -3.43 -20.37
N ALA A 333 -7.08 -2.77 -20.05
CA ALA A 333 -6.50 -1.73 -20.89
C ALA A 333 -4.96 -1.77 -20.81
N ASN A 334 -4.29 -1.52 -21.90
CA ASN A 334 -2.85 -1.37 -21.90
C ASN A 334 -2.46 0.03 -21.42
N VAL A 335 -1.72 0.07 -20.31
CA VAL A 335 -1.11 1.27 -19.73
C VAL A 335 0.41 1.11 -19.82
N PRO A 336 1.12 1.83 -20.67
CA PRO A 336 2.53 1.56 -20.98
C PRO A 336 3.46 1.45 -19.77
N SER A 337 3.17 2.18 -18.68
CA SER A 337 3.94 2.11 -17.42
C SER A 337 3.62 0.91 -16.55
N PHE A 338 2.46 0.28 -16.70
CA PHE A 338 2.00 -0.90 -15.94
C PHE A 338 1.91 -2.17 -16.77
N GLY A 339 1.84 -2.05 -18.08
CA GLY A 339 1.47 -3.12 -18.99
C GLY A 339 -0.05 -3.30 -19.10
N GLU A 340 -0.49 -4.52 -19.31
CA GLU A 340 -1.92 -4.86 -19.42
C GLU A 340 -2.56 -4.85 -18.02
N TRP A 341 -3.52 -3.96 -17.80
CA TRP A 341 -4.16 -3.73 -16.50
C TRP A 341 -5.65 -4.08 -16.52
N GLY A 342 -6.11 -4.70 -15.46
CA GLY A 342 -7.45 -5.25 -15.37
C GLY A 342 -8.41 -4.39 -14.56
N PHE A 343 -9.68 -4.43 -14.95
CA PHE A 343 -10.80 -3.77 -14.29
C PHE A 343 -12.02 -4.67 -14.30
N VAL A 344 -12.95 -4.44 -13.37
CA VAL A 344 -14.22 -5.18 -13.32
C VAL A 344 -15.37 -4.20 -13.06
N ILE A 345 -16.37 -4.19 -13.93
CA ILE A 345 -17.63 -3.53 -13.64
C ILE A 345 -18.50 -4.50 -12.84
N ALA A 346 -18.95 -4.05 -11.67
CA ALA A 346 -19.85 -4.79 -10.79
C ALA A 346 -21.21 -4.11 -10.70
N SER A 347 -22.31 -4.86 -10.72
CA SER A 347 -23.67 -4.29 -10.72
C SER A 347 -24.75 -5.29 -10.30
N HIS A 348 -25.91 -4.79 -9.88
CA HIS A 348 -27.10 -5.61 -9.62
C HIS A 348 -27.77 -6.09 -10.91
N ARG A 349 -27.66 -5.29 -11.99
CA ARG A 349 -28.30 -5.54 -13.30
C ARG A 349 -27.24 -5.73 -14.38
N PRO A 350 -27.59 -6.32 -15.54
CA PRO A 350 -26.65 -6.42 -16.66
C PRO A 350 -26.12 -5.03 -17.06
N TRP A 351 -24.81 -4.93 -17.24
CA TRP A 351 -24.18 -3.73 -17.75
C TRP A 351 -24.66 -3.45 -19.19
N ARG A 352 -24.78 -2.18 -19.54
CA ARG A 352 -25.20 -1.72 -20.86
C ARG A 352 -24.10 -0.91 -21.52
N TRP A 353 -23.94 -1.08 -22.81
CA TRP A 353 -23.00 -0.27 -23.57
C TRP A 353 -23.39 1.21 -23.50
N PRO A 354 -22.41 2.11 -23.28
CA PRO A 354 -22.71 3.53 -23.29
C PRO A 354 -23.04 4.01 -24.71
N ALA A 355 -23.99 4.93 -24.81
CA ALA A 355 -24.36 5.56 -26.08
C ALA A 355 -23.40 6.70 -26.48
N SER A 356 -22.70 7.30 -25.50
CA SER A 356 -21.75 8.38 -25.71
C SER A 356 -20.64 8.36 -24.66
N LEU A 357 -19.55 8.98 -24.95
CA LEU A 357 -18.43 9.26 -24.03
C LEU A 357 -18.24 10.78 -23.93
N PRO A 358 -17.67 11.29 -22.83
CA PRO A 358 -17.32 12.70 -22.72
C PRO A 358 -16.37 13.15 -23.86
N ALA A 359 -16.44 14.40 -24.22
CA ALA A 359 -15.50 14.98 -25.16
C ALA A 359 -14.10 15.15 -24.52
N GLY A 360 -13.06 15.16 -25.36
CA GLY A 360 -11.70 15.44 -24.94
C GLY A 360 -10.98 14.29 -24.23
N LEU A 361 -11.47 13.05 -24.37
CA LEU A 361 -10.73 11.87 -23.95
C LEU A 361 -9.52 11.66 -24.87
N ARG A 362 -8.43 11.19 -24.27
CA ARG A 362 -7.16 10.96 -24.96
C ARG A 362 -6.97 9.51 -25.41
N PHE A 363 -7.67 8.58 -24.75
CA PHE A 363 -7.54 7.14 -24.96
C PHE A 363 -8.83 6.51 -25.47
N LEU A 364 -9.95 6.70 -24.74
CA LEU A 364 -11.18 6.01 -25.06
C LEU A 364 -11.98 6.69 -26.18
N THR A 365 -12.49 5.84 -27.06
CA THR A 365 -13.51 6.21 -28.07
C THR A 365 -14.59 5.15 -28.07
N LEU A 366 -15.82 5.48 -28.54
CA LEU A 366 -16.88 4.47 -28.64
C LEU A 366 -16.47 3.27 -29.51
N PRO A 367 -15.79 3.43 -30.67
CA PRO A 367 -15.33 2.29 -31.45
C PRO A 367 -14.26 1.44 -30.78
N SER A 368 -13.38 2.03 -29.93
CA SER A 368 -12.32 1.28 -29.26
C SER A 368 -12.78 0.62 -27.95
N LEU A 369 -13.87 1.09 -27.35
CA LEU A 369 -14.36 0.57 -26.06
C LEU A 369 -14.60 -0.96 -26.07
N PRO A 370 -15.21 -1.58 -27.10
CA PRO A 370 -15.41 -3.03 -27.12
C PRO A 370 -14.11 -3.84 -27.05
N LEU A 371 -12.99 -3.30 -27.54
CA LEU A 371 -11.70 -4.00 -27.53
C LEU A 371 -11.16 -4.23 -26.13
N LEU A 372 -11.60 -3.43 -25.14
CA LEU A 372 -11.21 -3.59 -23.75
C LEU A 372 -11.81 -4.86 -23.13
N PHE A 373 -12.90 -5.37 -23.69
CA PHE A 373 -13.65 -6.53 -23.18
C PHE A 373 -13.29 -7.85 -23.89
N ASP A 374 -12.35 -7.80 -24.84
CA ASP A 374 -11.87 -8.97 -25.58
C ASP A 374 -10.61 -9.52 -24.92
N PHE A 375 -10.70 -10.74 -24.39
CA PHE A 375 -9.61 -11.39 -23.68
C PHE A 375 -8.92 -12.43 -24.56
N PRO A 376 -7.65 -12.23 -24.92
CA PRO A 376 -6.88 -13.26 -25.61
C PRO A 376 -6.69 -14.52 -24.74
N ALA A 377 -6.30 -15.62 -25.36
CA ALA A 377 -6.29 -16.94 -24.73
C ALA A 377 -5.41 -17.02 -23.45
N ASP A 378 -4.32 -16.26 -23.41
CA ASP A 378 -3.39 -16.18 -22.28
C ASP A 378 -3.93 -15.38 -21.11
N MET A 379 -4.93 -14.54 -21.32
CA MET A 379 -5.65 -13.76 -20.28
C MET A 379 -7.07 -14.28 -19.99
N ALA A 380 -7.56 -15.28 -20.77
CA ALA A 380 -8.90 -15.84 -20.64
C ALA A 380 -9.16 -16.43 -19.24
N ARG A 381 -10.45 -16.57 -18.90
CA ARG A 381 -10.89 -17.04 -17.57
C ARG A 381 -10.24 -18.36 -17.17
N VAL A 382 -9.77 -18.42 -15.94
CA VAL A 382 -9.25 -19.63 -15.30
C VAL A 382 -10.01 -19.91 -14.01
N PRO A 383 -10.05 -21.18 -13.53
CA PRO A 383 -10.59 -21.48 -12.21
C PRO A 383 -9.86 -20.70 -11.12
N ALA A 384 -10.61 -20.03 -10.27
CA ALA A 384 -10.12 -19.19 -9.20
C ALA A 384 -10.90 -19.45 -7.91
N GLU A 385 -10.31 -19.12 -6.78
CA GLU A 385 -10.94 -19.25 -5.48
C GLU A 385 -11.59 -17.93 -5.07
N VAL A 386 -12.62 -18.02 -4.22
CA VAL A 386 -13.28 -16.84 -3.67
C VAL A 386 -12.46 -16.29 -2.52
N ASN A 387 -12.10 -15.01 -2.59
CA ASN A 387 -11.37 -14.32 -1.54
C ASN A 387 -12.29 -13.90 -0.40
N ARG A 388 -12.01 -14.38 0.82
CA ARG A 388 -12.77 -14.09 2.04
C ARG A 388 -11.84 -13.54 3.12
N LEU A 389 -12.41 -12.86 4.13
CA LEU A 389 -11.64 -12.43 5.30
C LEU A 389 -10.95 -13.60 6.00
N SER A 390 -11.52 -14.81 5.95
CA SER A 390 -10.99 -15.99 6.62
C SER A 390 -9.84 -16.68 5.88
N ASN A 391 -9.74 -16.56 4.54
CA ASN A 391 -8.71 -17.25 3.76
C ASN A 391 -7.70 -16.31 3.11
N GLN A 392 -8.11 -15.10 2.76
CA GLN A 392 -7.31 -14.07 2.08
C GLN A 392 -6.42 -14.63 0.95
N VAL A 393 -6.99 -15.55 0.17
CA VAL A 393 -6.27 -16.30 -0.88
C VAL A 393 -5.68 -15.38 -1.95
N LEU A 394 -6.28 -14.21 -2.16
CA LEU A 394 -5.83 -13.24 -3.17
C LEU A 394 -4.41 -12.74 -2.89
N VAL A 395 -4.09 -12.44 -1.63
CA VAL A 395 -2.75 -11.95 -1.24
C VAL A 395 -1.68 -13.00 -1.59
N GLN A 396 -1.91 -14.26 -1.23
CA GLN A 396 -0.98 -15.36 -1.51
C GLN A 396 -0.81 -15.63 -3.01
N THR A 397 -1.92 -15.60 -3.75
CA THR A 397 -1.92 -15.82 -5.20
C THR A 397 -1.17 -14.66 -5.90
N TYR A 398 -1.44 -13.42 -5.51
CA TYR A 398 -0.78 -12.23 -6.02
C TYR A 398 0.74 -12.27 -5.81
N GLU A 399 1.20 -12.55 -4.59
CA GLU A 399 2.63 -12.68 -4.28
C GLU A 399 3.31 -13.76 -5.11
N THR A 400 2.62 -14.89 -5.30
CA THR A 400 3.14 -16.03 -6.08
C THR A 400 3.29 -15.69 -7.55
N GLU A 401 2.33 -14.98 -8.15
CA GLU A 401 2.33 -14.65 -9.58
C GLU A 401 3.33 -13.53 -9.89
N TRP A 402 3.31 -12.43 -9.14
CA TRP A 402 4.26 -11.33 -9.31
C TRP A 402 5.69 -11.68 -8.91
N GLY A 403 5.87 -12.59 -7.93
CA GLY A 403 7.18 -13.07 -7.52
C GLY A 403 7.93 -13.87 -8.60
N ARG A 404 7.25 -14.34 -9.65
CA ARG A 404 7.87 -15.02 -10.79
C ARG A 404 8.53 -14.07 -11.80
N ILE A 405 8.21 -12.79 -11.73
CA ILE A 405 8.70 -11.77 -12.68
C ILE A 405 9.79 -10.89 -12.03
N LYS A 406 9.81 -10.81 -10.71
CA LYS A 406 10.87 -10.17 -9.92
C LYS A 406 12.06 -11.12 -9.74
#